data_f009d6032dd99eadf73677638b928f61
#
_entry.id   f009d6032dd99eadf73677638b928f61
#
_cell.length_a   1.000
_cell.length_b   1.000
_cell.length_c   1.000
_cell.angle_alpha   90.00
_cell.angle_beta   90.00
_cell.angle_gamma   90.00
#
_symmetry.space_group_name_H-M   'P 1'
#
loop_
_entity.id
_entity.type
_entity.pdbx_description
1 polymer ?
#
loop_
_entity_poly.entity_id
_entity_poly.type
_entity_poly.pdbx_seq_one_letter_code
_entity_poly.pdbx_strand_id
1 'polypeptide(L)'
;AKYAYTLPLFMEIVSTPKYVMEATNLSDYRNIYNRNCLLSKYYNVNYPYPRATGMNAGATTQGGYAICATAEDSATGLSYLAIVMGADEVEEKIYSYVNAIKLFEWAFNHFDYVEVLSSDRIICELPVRLSSTLDYVTLVPSETIEVYLPTTVDVERDIRYSYNTYEDAMDAPIATGEEAGTITVLMGDRILGSCTLVTTSSVARSEFLYFLARVRVFSQSRFFIATVIAAIVLSIAYVLLKSYLREKHIRSRMNRR
;
A
#
# COMPACT_ATOMS: atom_id res chain seq x y z
N ALA A 1 13.85 13.01 -22.55
CA ALA A 1 13.78 11.56 -22.75
C ALA A 1 12.57 10.95 -22.03
N LYS A 2 12.43 11.10 -20.71
CA LYS A 2 11.28 10.53 -19.96
C LYS A 2 9.92 10.91 -20.57
N TYR A 3 9.69 12.18 -20.88
CA TYR A 3 8.45 12.62 -21.53
C TYR A 3 8.27 11.99 -22.92
N ALA A 4 9.33 11.92 -23.74
CA ALA A 4 9.26 11.30 -25.06
C ALA A 4 8.93 9.80 -24.98
N TYR A 5 9.42 9.11 -23.95
CA TYR A 5 9.11 7.70 -23.68
C TYR A 5 7.60 7.44 -23.43
N THR A 6 6.86 8.43 -22.93
CA THR A 6 5.42 8.31 -22.72
C THR A 6 4.58 8.50 -23.98
N LEU A 7 5.20 8.87 -25.12
CA LEU A 7 4.51 9.11 -26.38
C LEU A 7 4.54 7.84 -27.26
N PRO A 8 3.41 7.13 -27.47
CA PRO A 8 3.39 5.85 -28.18
C PRO A 8 3.95 5.93 -29.59
N LEU A 9 3.53 6.95 -30.38
CA LEU A 9 4.00 7.13 -31.76
C LEU A 9 5.50 7.41 -31.83
N PHE A 10 6.06 8.17 -30.86
CA PHE A 10 7.49 8.40 -30.78
C PHE A 10 8.23 7.10 -30.54
N MET A 11 7.78 6.29 -29.59
CA MET A 11 8.40 5.02 -29.26
C MET A 11 8.29 4.03 -30.42
N GLU A 12 7.16 3.96 -31.12
CA GLU A 12 7.00 3.14 -32.33
C GLU A 12 8.06 3.47 -33.38
N ILE A 13 8.28 4.77 -33.66
CA ILE A 13 9.27 5.21 -34.65
C ILE A 13 10.70 4.89 -34.22
N VAL A 14 11.06 5.23 -32.96
CA VAL A 14 12.44 5.08 -32.48
C VAL A 14 12.83 3.66 -32.13
N SER A 15 11.86 2.76 -31.91
CA SER A 15 12.09 1.33 -31.69
C SER A 15 12.20 0.53 -33.00
N THR A 16 11.81 1.11 -34.13
CA THR A 16 11.85 0.44 -35.43
C THR A 16 13.28 0.26 -35.93
N PRO A 17 13.85 -0.94 -36.07
CA PRO A 17 15.25 -1.13 -36.55
C PRO A 17 15.44 -0.81 -38.00
N LYS A 18 14.43 -1.03 -38.84
CA LYS A 18 14.42 -0.81 -40.26
C LYS A 18 13.03 -0.42 -40.76
N TYR A 19 12.93 0.66 -41.51
CA TYR A 19 11.72 1.06 -42.20
C TYR A 19 11.93 1.03 -43.69
N VAL A 20 10.99 0.47 -44.45
CA VAL A 20 11.01 0.43 -45.91
C VAL A 20 10.03 1.48 -46.43
N MET A 21 10.55 2.52 -47.08
CA MET A 21 9.72 3.45 -47.82
C MET A 21 9.45 2.86 -49.20
N GLU A 22 8.19 2.70 -49.51
CA GLU A 22 7.78 2.20 -50.82
C GLU A 22 8.16 3.14 -51.94
N ALA A 23 8.23 2.59 -53.18
CA ALA A 23 8.50 3.36 -54.36
C ALA A 23 7.36 4.37 -54.66
N THR A 24 7.72 5.54 -55.17
CA THR A 24 6.79 6.55 -55.64
C THR A 24 6.97 6.74 -57.12
N ASN A 25 6.17 7.61 -57.76
CA ASN A 25 6.36 7.99 -59.15
C ASN A 25 7.65 8.78 -59.42
N LEU A 26 8.39 9.21 -58.37
CA LEU A 26 9.61 10.01 -58.48
C LEU A 26 10.84 9.33 -57.88
N SER A 27 10.71 8.25 -57.17
CA SER A 27 11.84 7.56 -56.52
C SER A 27 11.55 6.07 -56.31
N ASP A 28 12.59 5.26 -56.40
CA ASP A 28 12.56 3.86 -56.06
C ASP A 28 12.40 3.66 -54.54
N TYR A 29 12.09 2.41 -54.13
CA TYR A 29 12.00 2.09 -52.72
C TYR A 29 13.31 2.37 -51.98
N ARG A 30 13.21 2.78 -50.69
CA ARG A 30 14.36 3.10 -49.85
C ARG A 30 14.28 2.42 -48.51
N ASN A 31 15.39 1.86 -48.09
CA ASN A 31 15.53 1.32 -46.73
C ASN A 31 16.10 2.40 -45.82
N ILE A 32 15.40 2.70 -44.73
CA ILE A 32 15.87 3.57 -43.66
C ILE A 32 16.22 2.71 -42.49
N TYR A 33 17.44 2.78 -41.99
CA TYR A 33 17.92 2.00 -40.86
C TYR A 33 18.09 2.90 -39.64
N ASN A 34 17.74 2.35 -38.49
CA ASN A 34 17.94 3.04 -37.21
C ASN A 34 19.45 3.21 -36.96
N ARG A 35 19.83 4.42 -36.55
CA ARG A 35 21.23 4.73 -36.22
C ARG A 35 21.65 4.22 -34.84
N ASN A 36 20.67 3.89 -33.99
CA ASN A 36 20.96 3.26 -32.71
C ASN A 36 21.43 1.80 -32.93
N CYS A 37 22.74 1.60 -32.81
CA CYS A 37 23.35 0.27 -33.00
C CYS A 37 22.98 -0.75 -31.93
N LEU A 38 22.32 -0.36 -30.85
CA LEU A 38 21.75 -1.33 -29.91
C LEU A 38 20.55 -2.07 -30.52
N LEU A 39 19.79 -1.42 -31.43
CA LEU A 39 18.64 -1.97 -32.11
C LEU A 39 18.97 -2.57 -33.47
N SER A 40 19.88 -1.96 -34.22
CA SER A 40 20.15 -2.26 -35.61
C SER A 40 21.59 -2.69 -35.85
N LYS A 41 21.77 -3.82 -36.52
CA LYS A 41 23.08 -4.35 -36.94
C LYS A 41 23.63 -3.67 -38.20
N TYR A 42 22.88 -2.80 -38.82
CA TYR A 42 23.22 -2.23 -40.14
C TYR A 42 24.49 -1.40 -40.12
N TYR A 43 24.62 -0.48 -39.16
CA TYR A 43 25.79 0.39 -39.05
C TYR A 43 26.94 -0.25 -38.27
N ASN A 44 26.65 -1.09 -37.31
CA ASN A 44 27.65 -1.82 -36.52
C ASN A 44 27.07 -3.11 -35.93
N VAL A 45 27.75 -4.22 -36.13
CA VAL A 45 27.31 -5.54 -35.68
C VAL A 45 27.75 -5.86 -34.24
N ASN A 46 28.56 -5.01 -33.62
CA ASN A 46 29.20 -5.31 -32.31
C ASN A 46 28.37 -4.89 -31.10
N TYR A 47 27.30 -4.06 -31.28
CA TYR A 47 26.54 -3.47 -30.18
C TYR A 47 25.07 -3.93 -30.01
N PRO A 48 24.51 -4.81 -30.85
CA PRO A 48 23.10 -5.18 -30.66
C PRO A 48 22.85 -5.70 -29.25
N TYR A 49 21.85 -5.13 -28.59
CA TYR A 49 21.49 -5.48 -27.22
C TYR A 49 20.03 -5.98 -27.23
N PRO A 50 19.78 -7.27 -26.90
CA PRO A 50 18.47 -7.89 -27.08
C PRO A 50 17.32 -7.22 -26.32
N ARG A 51 17.64 -6.57 -25.18
CA ARG A 51 16.67 -5.84 -24.36
C ARG A 51 16.44 -4.40 -24.80
N ALA A 52 17.21 -3.88 -25.79
CA ALA A 52 17.06 -2.51 -26.25
C ALA A 52 15.71 -2.29 -26.94
N THR A 53 15.01 -1.18 -26.58
CA THR A 53 13.69 -0.82 -27.11
C THR A 53 13.68 0.55 -27.80
N GLY A 54 14.74 1.33 -27.73
CA GLY A 54 14.86 2.67 -28.34
C GLY A 54 16.11 3.35 -27.79
N MET A 55 16.33 4.53 -27.97
CA MET A 55 15.76 5.70 -28.61
C MET A 55 16.67 6.19 -29.72
N ASN A 56 17.59 7.14 -29.43
CA ASN A 56 18.43 7.82 -30.41
C ASN A 56 19.92 7.82 -30.04
N ALA A 57 20.76 7.75 -31.05
CA ALA A 57 22.20 7.87 -30.92
C ALA A 57 22.76 8.80 -31.98
N GLY A 58 23.86 9.47 -31.67
CA GLY A 58 24.53 10.38 -32.60
C GLY A 58 25.90 10.79 -32.10
N ALA A 59 26.64 11.47 -32.98
CA ALA A 59 27.94 12.01 -32.63
C ALA A 59 28.13 13.38 -33.28
N THR A 60 28.92 14.22 -32.61
CA THR A 60 29.40 15.48 -33.17
C THR A 60 30.89 15.62 -32.91
N THR A 61 31.61 16.37 -33.75
CA THR A 61 33.04 16.57 -33.60
C THR A 61 33.44 17.19 -32.25
N GLN A 62 32.59 18.05 -31.70
CA GLN A 62 32.84 18.73 -30.42
C GLN A 62 32.26 17.98 -29.20
N GLY A 63 31.13 17.32 -29.40
CA GLY A 63 30.39 16.67 -28.30
C GLY A 63 30.66 15.16 -28.14
N GLY A 64 31.52 14.58 -29.01
CA GLY A 64 31.75 13.14 -29.00
C GLY A 64 30.53 12.31 -29.35
N TYR A 65 30.56 11.04 -28.99
CA TYR A 65 29.46 10.10 -29.16
C TYR A 65 28.46 10.19 -27.98
N ALA A 66 27.18 10.24 -28.33
CA ALA A 66 26.12 10.27 -27.34
C ALA A 66 25.03 9.26 -27.68
N ILE A 67 24.40 8.69 -26.66
CA ILE A 67 23.26 7.81 -26.78
C ILE A 67 22.24 8.13 -25.70
N CYS A 68 20.97 8.14 -26.09
CA CYS A 68 19.84 8.04 -25.20
C CYS A 68 19.12 6.74 -25.60
N ALA A 69 19.19 5.74 -24.75
CA ALA A 69 18.64 4.42 -25.03
C ALA A 69 17.68 3.96 -23.95
N THR A 70 16.73 3.12 -24.35
CA THR A 70 15.84 2.40 -23.45
C THR A 70 16.03 0.90 -23.61
N ALA A 71 15.87 0.18 -22.52
CA ALA A 71 15.91 -1.27 -22.50
C ALA A 71 14.83 -1.79 -21.55
N GLU A 72 14.25 -2.94 -21.90
CA GLU A 72 13.17 -3.58 -21.14
C GLU A 72 13.47 -5.05 -20.97
N ASP A 73 13.21 -5.58 -19.79
CA ASP A 73 13.19 -7.01 -19.52
C ASP A 73 11.74 -7.50 -19.56
N SER A 74 11.42 -8.31 -20.58
CA SER A 74 10.08 -8.85 -20.77
C SER A 74 9.65 -9.85 -19.68
N ALA A 75 10.59 -10.38 -18.90
CA ALA A 75 10.28 -11.32 -17.82
C ALA A 75 9.84 -10.61 -16.55
N THR A 76 10.47 -9.48 -16.22
CA THR A 76 10.19 -8.70 -15.00
C THR A 76 9.33 -7.46 -15.27
N GLY A 77 9.22 -7.01 -16.53
CA GLY A 77 8.58 -5.76 -16.93
C GLY A 77 9.39 -4.52 -16.56
N LEU A 78 10.61 -4.67 -16.05
CA LEU A 78 11.49 -3.55 -15.71
C LEU A 78 11.97 -2.84 -16.97
N SER A 79 11.84 -1.51 -16.99
CA SER A 79 12.29 -0.65 -18.08
C SER A 79 13.25 0.41 -17.58
N TYR A 80 14.38 0.55 -18.24
CA TYR A 80 15.39 1.55 -17.91
C TYR A 80 15.67 2.48 -19.08
N LEU A 81 16.03 3.72 -18.75
CA LEU A 81 16.49 4.72 -19.69
C LEU A 81 17.90 5.13 -19.29
N ALA A 82 18.85 4.95 -20.21
CA ALA A 82 20.24 5.34 -20.04
C ALA A 82 20.60 6.50 -21.00
N ILE A 83 21.32 7.48 -20.47
CA ILE A 83 21.87 8.60 -21.26
C ILE A 83 23.37 8.62 -21.03
N VAL A 84 24.14 8.46 -22.11
CA VAL A 84 25.61 8.58 -22.11
C VAL A 84 25.97 9.66 -23.11
N MET A 85 26.74 10.64 -22.68
CA MET A 85 27.14 11.80 -23.48
C MET A 85 28.64 11.99 -23.43
N GLY A 86 29.20 12.55 -24.51
CA GLY A 86 30.60 12.90 -24.57
C GLY A 86 31.55 11.70 -24.53
N ALA A 87 31.10 10.55 -25.02
CA ALA A 87 31.94 9.36 -25.05
C ALA A 87 32.89 9.36 -26.23
N ASP A 88 34.08 8.82 -26.02
CA ASP A 88 35.10 8.67 -27.07
C ASP A 88 34.88 7.39 -27.88
N GLU A 89 35.55 7.37 -29.05
CA GLU A 89 35.81 6.15 -29.78
C GLU A 89 37.31 5.81 -29.64
N VAL A 90 37.58 4.62 -29.13
CA VAL A 90 38.93 4.14 -28.95
C VAL A 90 39.04 2.71 -29.50
N GLU A 91 40.03 2.45 -30.37
CA GLU A 91 40.22 1.16 -31.01
C GLU A 91 38.94 0.62 -31.68
N GLU A 92 38.29 1.48 -32.48
CA GLU A 92 37.03 1.18 -33.18
C GLU A 92 35.85 0.83 -32.24
N LYS A 93 35.98 1.08 -30.92
CA LYS A 93 34.90 0.90 -29.95
C LYS A 93 34.29 2.23 -29.57
N ILE A 94 33.01 2.38 -29.82
CA ILE A 94 32.20 3.55 -29.43
C ILE A 94 31.71 3.35 -28.00
N TYR A 95 32.32 4.07 -27.07
CA TYR A 95 32.07 3.86 -25.64
C TYR A 95 30.67 4.30 -25.18
N SER A 96 29.96 5.12 -25.94
CA SER A 96 28.57 5.43 -25.59
C SER A 96 27.69 4.18 -25.59
N TYR A 97 27.85 3.26 -26.56
CA TYR A 97 27.12 2.00 -26.61
C TYR A 97 27.59 1.03 -25.52
N VAL A 98 28.91 0.88 -25.38
CA VAL A 98 29.52 -0.01 -24.36
C VAL A 98 29.06 0.36 -22.95
N ASN A 99 29.10 1.65 -22.64
CA ASN A 99 28.70 2.14 -21.32
C ASN A 99 27.18 2.04 -21.10
N ALA A 100 26.36 2.28 -22.13
CA ALA A 100 24.92 2.10 -22.03
C ALA A 100 24.55 0.63 -21.73
N ILE A 101 25.17 -0.33 -22.43
CA ILE A 101 24.97 -1.76 -22.15
C ILE A 101 25.38 -2.10 -20.71
N LYS A 102 26.56 -1.63 -20.27
CA LYS A 102 27.03 -1.85 -18.89
C LYS A 102 26.07 -1.28 -17.83
N LEU A 103 25.51 -0.08 -18.08
CA LEU A 103 24.53 0.52 -17.19
C LEU A 103 23.24 -0.29 -17.12
N PHE A 104 22.75 -0.78 -18.28
CA PHE A 104 21.56 -1.64 -18.31
C PHE A 104 21.81 -2.96 -17.58
N GLU A 105 22.91 -3.66 -17.88
CA GLU A 105 23.25 -4.91 -17.20
C GLU A 105 23.43 -4.70 -15.69
N TRP A 106 24.05 -3.59 -15.28
CA TRP A 106 24.14 -3.27 -13.87
C TRP A 106 22.78 -3.05 -13.24
N ALA A 107 21.89 -2.28 -13.89
CA ALA A 107 20.58 -1.99 -13.35
C ALA A 107 19.70 -3.24 -13.25
N PHE A 108 19.64 -4.06 -14.31
CA PHE A 108 18.86 -5.32 -14.31
C PHE A 108 19.37 -6.36 -13.33
N ASN A 109 20.66 -6.36 -13.02
CA ASN A 109 21.26 -7.33 -12.09
C ASN A 109 21.23 -6.88 -10.62
N HIS A 110 21.02 -5.58 -10.35
CA HIS A 110 21.16 -5.06 -8.99
C HIS A 110 19.87 -4.46 -8.42
N PHE A 111 18.83 -4.34 -9.21
CA PHE A 111 17.57 -3.77 -8.75
C PHE A 111 16.40 -4.60 -9.23
N ASP A 112 15.41 -4.76 -8.37
CA ASP A 112 14.15 -5.44 -8.70
C ASP A 112 13.01 -4.90 -7.83
N TYR A 113 11.77 -5.27 -8.17
CA TYR A 113 10.66 -5.12 -7.26
C TYR A 113 10.71 -6.21 -6.20
N VAL A 114 10.84 -5.80 -4.95
CA VAL A 114 10.91 -6.69 -3.79
C VAL A 114 9.61 -6.57 -3.02
N GLU A 115 8.94 -7.70 -2.77
CA GLU A 115 7.81 -7.77 -1.86
C GLU A 115 8.32 -7.52 -0.44
N VAL A 116 7.98 -6.33 0.10
CA VAL A 116 8.39 -5.91 1.44
C VAL A 116 7.31 -6.15 2.49
N LEU A 117 6.06 -6.36 2.06
CA LEU A 117 4.94 -6.71 2.94
C LEU A 117 3.91 -7.52 2.15
N SER A 118 3.66 -8.76 2.58
CA SER A 118 2.61 -9.60 2.01
C SER A 118 1.25 -9.31 2.64
N SER A 119 0.19 -9.31 1.83
CA SER A 119 -1.20 -9.22 2.30
C SER A 119 -1.63 -10.39 3.18
N ASP A 120 -0.93 -11.53 3.11
CA ASP A 120 -1.23 -12.72 3.93
C ASP A 120 -0.51 -12.71 5.27
N ARG A 121 0.37 -11.73 5.51
CA ARG A 121 1.17 -11.67 6.72
C ARG A 121 0.31 -11.25 7.92
N ILE A 122 0.25 -12.10 8.92
CA ILE A 122 -0.38 -11.77 10.20
C ILE A 122 0.48 -10.72 10.92
N ILE A 123 -0.12 -9.59 11.26
CA ILE A 123 0.57 -8.48 11.93
C ILE A 123 0.31 -8.50 13.43
N CYS A 124 -0.96 -8.59 13.82
CA CYS A 124 -1.36 -8.65 15.23
C CYS A 124 -2.75 -9.26 15.37
N GLU A 125 -3.11 -9.53 16.60
CA GLU A 125 -4.46 -9.93 17.01
C GLU A 125 -5.09 -8.80 17.81
N LEU A 126 -6.35 -8.50 17.54
CA LEU A 126 -7.10 -7.47 18.24
C LEU A 126 -8.24 -8.11 19.04
N PRO A 127 -8.40 -7.77 20.34
CA PRO A 127 -9.48 -8.30 21.16
C PRO A 127 -10.85 -7.91 20.62
N VAL A 128 -11.81 -8.83 20.69
CA VAL A 128 -13.20 -8.62 20.28
C VAL A 128 -14.10 -8.60 21.51
N ARG A 129 -14.90 -7.54 21.61
CA ARG A 129 -15.95 -7.41 22.62
C ARG A 129 -17.30 -7.79 22.04
N LEU A 130 -18.26 -8.12 22.91
CA LEU A 130 -19.65 -8.43 22.57
C LEU A 130 -19.83 -9.66 21.66
N SER A 131 -18.82 -10.54 21.59
CA SER A 131 -18.88 -11.83 20.92
C SER A 131 -18.82 -12.97 21.94
N SER A 132 -19.48 -14.09 21.63
CA SER A 132 -19.39 -15.36 22.35
C SER A 132 -18.70 -16.47 21.56
N THR A 133 -18.26 -16.15 20.32
CA THR A 133 -17.68 -17.13 19.40
C THR A 133 -16.18 -16.97 19.26
N LEU A 134 -15.67 -15.72 19.24
CA LEU A 134 -14.25 -15.40 19.10
C LEU A 134 -13.89 -14.27 20.05
N ASP A 135 -12.77 -14.44 20.76
CA ASP A 135 -12.25 -13.43 21.67
C ASP A 135 -11.26 -12.48 21.00
N TYR A 136 -10.71 -12.86 19.83
CA TYR A 136 -9.74 -12.11 19.06
C TYR A 136 -10.03 -12.21 17.56
N VAL A 137 -9.66 -11.19 16.83
CA VAL A 137 -9.63 -11.16 15.37
C VAL A 137 -8.21 -10.86 14.89
N THR A 138 -7.77 -11.59 13.86
CA THR A 138 -6.45 -11.43 13.27
C THR A 138 -6.47 -10.31 12.25
N LEU A 139 -5.46 -9.45 12.28
CA LEU A 139 -5.27 -8.36 11.32
C LEU A 139 -4.16 -8.67 10.34
N VAL A 140 -4.46 -8.43 9.06
CA VAL A 140 -3.53 -8.55 7.92
C VAL A 140 -3.50 -7.26 7.11
N PRO A 141 -2.45 -7.00 6.32
CA PRO A 141 -2.42 -5.86 5.41
C PRO A 141 -3.53 -5.98 4.34
N SER A 142 -4.13 -4.86 3.95
CA SER A 142 -5.17 -4.82 2.91
C SER A 142 -4.62 -5.12 1.51
N GLU A 143 -3.32 -4.92 1.30
CA GLU A 143 -2.65 -5.13 0.03
C GLU A 143 -1.19 -5.54 0.24
N THR A 144 -0.61 -6.21 -0.75
CA THR A 144 0.82 -6.49 -0.82
C THR A 144 1.57 -5.23 -1.24
N ILE A 145 2.67 -4.91 -0.54
CA ILE A 145 3.53 -3.77 -0.88
C ILE A 145 4.81 -4.30 -1.52
N GLU A 146 4.99 -3.98 -2.80
CA GLU A 146 6.21 -4.20 -3.56
C GLU A 146 6.93 -2.87 -3.77
N VAL A 147 8.24 -2.85 -3.56
CA VAL A 147 9.07 -1.65 -3.71
C VAL A 147 10.28 -1.94 -4.54
N TYR A 148 10.60 -1.04 -5.47
CA TYR A 148 11.81 -1.11 -6.26
C TYR A 148 13.04 -0.82 -5.38
N LEU A 149 13.84 -1.85 -5.12
CA LEU A 149 14.98 -1.83 -4.21
C LEU A 149 16.21 -2.55 -4.81
N PRO A 150 17.42 -2.28 -4.29
CA PRO A 150 18.57 -3.12 -4.60
C PRO A 150 18.34 -4.57 -4.17
N THR A 151 18.75 -5.52 -5.01
CA THR A 151 18.64 -6.97 -4.72
C THR A 151 19.47 -7.42 -3.51
N THR A 152 20.35 -6.55 -3.00
CA THR A 152 21.14 -6.78 -1.78
C THR A 152 20.40 -6.50 -0.49
N VAL A 153 19.19 -5.91 -0.56
CA VAL A 153 18.35 -5.64 0.62
C VAL A 153 17.78 -6.95 1.15
N ASP A 154 18.01 -7.19 2.43
CA ASP A 154 17.43 -8.30 3.17
C ASP A 154 16.17 -7.82 3.87
N VAL A 155 15.00 -8.33 3.43
CA VAL A 155 13.70 -7.91 3.95
C VAL A 155 13.57 -8.16 5.45
N GLU A 156 14.11 -9.27 5.95
CA GLU A 156 13.99 -9.60 7.38
C GLU A 156 14.88 -8.73 8.27
N ARG A 157 16.04 -8.31 7.75
CA ARG A 157 17.03 -7.54 8.51
C ARG A 157 16.84 -6.03 8.36
N ASP A 158 16.58 -5.56 7.15
CA ASP A 158 16.68 -4.15 6.79
C ASP A 158 15.32 -3.44 6.82
N ILE A 159 14.21 -4.22 6.79
CA ILE A 159 12.85 -3.69 6.80
C ILE A 159 12.26 -3.77 8.20
N ARG A 160 11.60 -2.70 8.61
CA ARG A 160 10.87 -2.61 9.87
C ARG A 160 9.41 -2.28 9.61
N TYR A 161 8.53 -2.82 10.45
CA TYR A 161 7.11 -2.60 10.40
C TYR A 161 6.68 -1.80 11.63
N SER A 162 5.96 -0.71 11.39
CA SER A 162 5.31 0.06 12.45
C SER A 162 3.82 0.06 12.18
N TYR A 163 3.03 -0.41 13.11
CA TYR A 163 1.58 -0.44 12.96
C TYR A 163 0.89 0.27 14.12
N ASN A 164 -0.30 0.77 13.84
CA ASN A 164 -1.17 1.40 14.82
C ASN A 164 -2.60 0.93 14.56
N THR A 165 -3.27 0.44 15.60
CA THR A 165 -4.68 0.08 15.55
C THR A 165 -5.53 1.31 15.90
N TYR A 166 -6.71 1.45 15.29
CA TYR A 166 -7.61 2.58 15.55
C TYR A 166 -8.21 2.51 16.96
N GLU A 167 -8.42 1.27 17.45
CA GLU A 167 -8.95 1.00 18.78
C GLU A 167 -8.14 -0.14 19.44
N ASP A 168 -8.19 -0.22 20.77
CA ASP A 168 -7.55 -1.30 21.53
C ASP A 168 -8.35 -2.62 21.46
N ALA A 169 -9.62 -2.57 21.09
CA ALA A 169 -10.51 -3.72 20.91
C ALA A 169 -11.71 -3.35 20.04
N MET A 170 -12.13 -4.26 19.16
CA MET A 170 -13.29 -4.08 18.28
C MET A 170 -14.58 -4.61 18.92
N ASP A 171 -15.70 -3.94 18.67
CA ASP A 171 -17.02 -4.40 19.09
C ASP A 171 -17.69 -5.21 17.98
N ALA A 172 -18.13 -6.43 18.29
CA ALA A 172 -18.94 -7.21 17.36
C ALA A 172 -20.33 -6.55 17.10
N PRO A 173 -20.89 -6.63 15.87
CA PRO A 173 -20.47 -7.48 14.77
C PRO A 173 -19.30 -6.88 13.96
N ILE A 174 -18.37 -7.73 13.53
CA ILE A 174 -17.20 -7.37 12.70
C ILE A 174 -17.38 -8.08 11.35
N ALA A 175 -17.16 -7.36 10.26
CA ALA A 175 -17.13 -7.94 8.93
C ALA A 175 -15.70 -8.35 8.53
N THR A 176 -15.57 -9.36 7.67
CA THR A 176 -14.28 -9.68 7.04
C THR A 176 -13.86 -8.51 6.14
N GLY A 177 -12.59 -8.10 6.22
CA GLY A 177 -12.07 -6.96 5.46
C GLY A 177 -12.38 -5.60 6.09
N GLU A 178 -12.88 -5.56 7.33
CA GLU A 178 -13.12 -4.32 8.06
C GLU A 178 -11.78 -3.69 8.49
N GLU A 179 -11.62 -2.38 8.24
CA GLU A 179 -10.40 -1.65 8.58
C GLU A 179 -10.27 -1.46 10.09
N ALA A 180 -9.13 -1.85 10.64
CA ALA A 180 -8.87 -1.82 12.08
C ALA A 180 -7.59 -1.07 12.47
N GLY A 181 -6.81 -0.61 11.48
CA GLY A 181 -5.56 0.10 11.74
C GLY A 181 -4.79 0.45 10.48
N THR A 182 -3.56 0.85 10.67
CA THR A 182 -2.60 1.14 9.59
C THR A 182 -1.26 0.49 9.88
N ILE A 183 -0.57 0.07 8.82
CA ILE A 183 0.81 -0.41 8.88
C ILE A 183 1.68 0.41 7.95
N THR A 184 2.88 0.75 8.41
CA THR A 184 3.90 1.47 7.66
C THR A 184 5.15 0.62 7.58
N VAL A 185 5.69 0.50 6.38
CA VAL A 185 6.92 -0.23 6.08
C VAL A 185 8.06 0.76 6.00
N LEU A 186 9.15 0.52 6.74
CA LEU A 186 10.29 1.42 6.85
C LEU A 186 11.60 0.67 6.53
N MET A 187 12.52 1.37 5.87
CA MET A 187 13.92 0.97 5.72
C MET A 187 14.80 2.07 6.31
N GLY A 188 15.37 1.83 7.48
CA GLY A 188 15.97 2.88 8.31
C GLY A 188 14.92 3.93 8.68
N ASP A 189 15.15 5.20 8.29
CA ASP A 189 14.21 6.32 8.51
C ASP A 189 13.32 6.60 7.28
N ARG A 190 13.49 5.85 6.19
CA ARG A 190 12.73 6.03 4.96
C ARG A 190 11.45 5.20 4.99
N ILE A 191 10.31 5.84 4.80
CA ILE A 191 9.04 5.16 4.56
C ILE A 191 9.03 4.61 3.14
N LEU A 192 8.83 3.31 3.01
CA LEU A 192 8.72 2.62 1.71
C LEU A 192 7.28 2.56 1.23
N GLY A 193 6.32 2.40 2.14
CA GLY A 193 4.89 2.34 1.84
C GLY A 193 4.07 2.21 3.10
N SER A 194 2.75 2.35 2.96
CA SER A 194 1.79 2.15 4.05
C SER A 194 0.47 1.66 3.47
N CYS A 195 -0.22 0.79 4.20
CA CYS A 195 -1.57 0.34 3.87
C CYS A 195 -2.42 0.20 5.13
N THR A 196 -3.72 -0.05 4.96
CA THR A 196 -4.62 -0.34 6.08
C THR A 196 -4.45 -1.78 6.57
N LEU A 197 -4.74 -2.00 7.85
CA LEU A 197 -4.89 -3.34 8.42
C LEU A 197 -6.35 -3.70 8.43
N VAL A 198 -6.66 -4.90 7.94
CA VAL A 198 -8.03 -5.41 7.82
C VAL A 198 -8.20 -6.74 8.56
N THR A 199 -9.43 -6.99 8.96
CA THR A 199 -9.81 -8.23 9.65
C THR A 199 -9.88 -9.42 8.70
N THR A 200 -9.40 -10.58 9.13
CA THR A 200 -9.40 -11.82 8.32
C THR A 200 -10.72 -12.58 8.38
N SER A 201 -11.51 -12.35 9.44
CA SER A 201 -12.74 -13.13 9.70
C SER A 201 -13.88 -12.25 10.17
N SER A 202 -15.11 -12.70 9.89
CA SER A 202 -16.32 -12.07 10.42
C SER A 202 -16.63 -12.61 11.80
N VAL A 203 -17.09 -11.72 12.70
CA VAL A 203 -17.48 -12.10 14.08
C VAL A 203 -18.90 -11.63 14.34
N ALA A 204 -19.78 -12.58 14.67
CA ALA A 204 -21.16 -12.27 15.00
C ALA A 204 -21.29 -11.69 16.42
N ARG A 205 -22.20 -10.73 16.60
CA ARG A 205 -22.53 -10.16 17.90
C ARG A 205 -23.33 -11.14 18.74
N SER A 206 -22.97 -11.28 20.01
CA SER A 206 -23.81 -11.96 21.00
C SER A 206 -24.90 -11.03 21.52
N GLU A 207 -26.16 -11.34 21.23
CA GLU A 207 -27.30 -10.54 21.70
C GLU A 207 -27.35 -10.47 23.23
N PHE A 208 -26.95 -11.54 23.92
CA PHE A 208 -26.91 -11.59 25.38
C PHE A 208 -25.84 -10.63 25.95
N LEU A 209 -24.62 -10.67 25.44
CA LEU A 209 -23.56 -9.76 25.89
C LEU A 209 -23.86 -8.30 25.55
N TYR A 210 -24.44 -8.06 24.40
CA TYR A 210 -24.91 -6.73 24.02
C TYR A 210 -25.99 -6.21 24.96
N PHE A 211 -26.98 -7.05 25.31
CA PHE A 211 -28.00 -6.69 26.29
C PHE A 211 -27.38 -6.36 27.65
N LEU A 212 -26.47 -7.19 28.16
CA LEU A 212 -25.76 -6.92 29.41
C LEU A 212 -24.97 -5.61 29.38
N ALA A 213 -24.27 -5.33 28.28
CA ALA A 213 -23.55 -4.09 28.10
C ALA A 213 -24.50 -2.89 28.13
N ARG A 214 -25.68 -2.98 27.48
CA ARG A 214 -26.72 -1.96 27.52
C ARG A 214 -27.27 -1.73 28.93
N VAL A 215 -27.55 -2.81 29.65
CA VAL A 215 -28.00 -2.72 31.05
C VAL A 215 -26.96 -2.04 31.93
N ARG A 216 -25.67 -2.39 31.74
CA ARG A 216 -24.57 -1.77 32.49
C ARG A 216 -24.48 -0.26 32.22
N VAL A 217 -24.53 0.17 30.95
CA VAL A 217 -24.51 1.59 30.57
C VAL A 217 -25.75 2.32 31.14
N PHE A 218 -26.93 1.69 31.04
CA PHE A 218 -28.16 2.26 31.59
C PHE A 218 -28.10 2.42 33.11
N SER A 219 -27.58 1.41 33.84
CA SER A 219 -27.45 1.48 35.30
C SER A 219 -26.47 2.57 35.78
N GLN A 220 -25.50 2.95 34.97
CA GLN A 220 -24.56 4.05 35.23
C GLN A 220 -25.09 5.42 34.80
N SER A 221 -26.24 5.47 34.15
CA SER A 221 -26.81 6.74 33.68
C SER A 221 -27.29 7.58 34.88
N ARG A 222 -27.09 8.90 34.79
CA ARG A 222 -27.53 9.87 35.82
C ARG A 222 -29.04 9.78 36.07
N PHE A 223 -29.83 9.46 35.03
CA PHE A 223 -31.27 9.30 35.14
C PHE A 223 -31.65 8.07 35.98
N PHE A 224 -30.98 6.92 35.75
CA PHE A 224 -31.23 5.73 36.53
C PHE A 224 -30.90 5.93 38.00
N ILE A 225 -29.73 6.51 38.30
CA ILE A 225 -29.32 6.81 39.66
C ILE A 225 -30.33 7.75 40.36
N ALA A 226 -30.73 8.81 39.69
CA ALA A 226 -31.73 9.76 40.19
C ALA A 226 -33.09 9.08 40.45
N THR A 227 -33.52 8.18 39.55
CA THR A 227 -34.77 7.43 39.71
C THR A 227 -34.71 6.49 40.90
N VAL A 228 -33.61 5.78 41.10
CA VAL A 228 -33.41 4.90 42.26
C VAL A 228 -33.42 5.70 43.57
N ILE A 229 -32.71 6.83 43.63
CA ILE A 229 -32.72 7.72 44.81
C ILE A 229 -34.14 8.21 45.09
N ALA A 230 -34.88 8.68 44.06
CA ALA A 230 -36.27 9.12 44.22
C ALA A 230 -37.17 8.00 44.78
N ALA A 231 -37.03 6.78 44.24
CA ALA A 231 -37.81 5.62 44.73
C ALA A 231 -37.51 5.29 46.18
N ILE A 232 -36.24 5.37 46.62
CA ILE A 232 -35.83 5.15 48.02
C ILE A 232 -36.43 6.24 48.92
N VAL A 233 -36.35 7.51 48.52
CA VAL A 233 -36.92 8.63 49.28
C VAL A 233 -38.43 8.50 49.42
N LEU A 234 -39.14 8.14 48.35
CA LEU A 234 -40.59 7.89 48.35
C LEU A 234 -40.96 6.71 49.25
N SER A 235 -40.15 5.64 49.24
CA SER A 235 -40.37 4.47 50.11
C SER A 235 -40.20 4.82 51.60
N ILE A 236 -39.17 5.59 51.95
CA ILE A 236 -38.97 6.09 53.30
C ILE A 236 -40.12 7.00 53.72
N ALA A 237 -40.51 7.96 52.88
CA ALA A 237 -41.62 8.85 53.14
C ALA A 237 -42.94 8.09 53.36
N TYR A 238 -43.20 7.03 52.59
CA TYR A 238 -44.38 6.15 52.77
C TYR A 238 -44.35 5.42 54.11
N VAL A 239 -43.22 4.86 54.53
CA VAL A 239 -43.08 4.19 55.80
C VAL A 239 -43.31 5.14 56.98
N LEU A 240 -42.71 6.35 56.92
CA LEU A 240 -42.88 7.38 57.92
C LEU A 240 -44.36 7.86 58.02
N LEU A 241 -44.97 8.10 56.88
CA LEU A 241 -46.39 8.50 56.82
C LEU A 241 -47.31 7.42 57.40
N LYS A 242 -47.07 6.14 57.06
CA LYS A 242 -47.81 5.00 57.61
C LYS A 242 -47.64 4.87 59.15
N SER A 243 -46.45 5.05 59.67
CA SER A 243 -46.17 5.03 61.12
C SER A 243 -46.86 6.20 61.82
N TYR A 244 -46.81 7.40 61.27
CA TYR A 244 -47.50 8.59 61.81
C TYR A 244 -49.01 8.42 61.85
N LEU A 245 -49.62 7.91 60.77
CA LEU A 245 -51.08 7.64 60.73
C LEU A 245 -51.49 6.56 61.73
N ARG A 246 -50.65 5.55 61.96
CA ARG A 246 -50.89 4.50 62.94
C ARG A 246 -50.87 5.04 64.39
N GLU A 247 -49.88 5.88 64.70
CA GLU A 247 -49.83 6.55 66.02
C GLU A 247 -51.04 7.47 66.25
N LYS A 248 -51.42 8.27 65.25
CA LYS A 248 -52.58 9.14 65.31
C LYS A 248 -53.88 8.35 65.56
N HIS A 249 -53.98 7.18 64.93
CA HIS A 249 -55.16 6.31 65.12
C HIS A 249 -55.19 5.66 66.52
N ILE A 250 -54.07 5.33 67.07
CA ILE A 250 -53.94 4.83 68.44
C ILE A 250 -54.29 5.94 69.43
N ARG A 251 -53.71 7.15 69.25
CA ARG A 251 -54.04 8.29 70.13
C ARG A 251 -55.49 8.67 70.09
N SER A 252 -56.14 8.62 68.93
CA SER A 252 -57.57 8.93 68.79
C SER A 252 -58.49 7.91 69.43
N ARG A 253 -58.05 6.63 69.59
CA ARG A 253 -58.75 5.58 70.34
C ARG A 253 -58.60 5.70 71.87
N MET A 254 -57.44 6.19 72.34
CA MET A 254 -57.22 6.44 73.75
C MET A 254 -57.97 7.66 74.30
N ASN A 255 -58.22 8.70 73.46
CA ASN A 255 -58.96 9.92 73.85
C ASN A 255 -60.50 9.68 73.82
N ARG A 256 -60.97 8.52 73.38
CA ARG A 256 -62.44 8.18 73.38
C ARG A 256 -62.84 7.16 74.48
N ARG A 257 -61.92 6.90 75.36
CA ARG A 257 -62.18 6.19 76.66
C ARG A 257 -61.99 7.17 77.80
#